data_9ea95f736dced81232764169f3fd0e3a
#
_entry.id   9ea95f736dced81232764169f3fd0e3a
#
_cell.length_a   1.000
_cell.length_b   1.000
_cell.length_c   1.000
_cell.angle_alpha   90.00
_cell.angle_beta   90.00
_cell.angle_gamma   90.00
#
_symmetry.space_group_name_H-M   'P 1'
#
loop_
_entity.id
_entity.type
_entity.pdbx_description
1 polymer ?
#
loop_
_entity_poly.entity_id
_entity_poly.type
_entity_poly.pdbx_seq_one_letter_code
_entity_poly.pdbx_strand_id
1 'polypeptide(L)'
;MDRAAGNPSNIATIDSFNKTTHRSAVYNISVSDANSGTLGNFETLEARVTHDGTDAYVSTFGRTNSPDSDLVTFTADVSGNDVRLRGQISTSNTHEITVVRRLIEVSVSYTHLRAHET
;
A
#
# COMPACT_ATOMS: atom_id res chain seq x y z
N MET A 1 -9.42 -5.65 6.28
CA MET A 1 -9.49 -4.38 5.59
C MET A 1 -9.54 -3.23 6.57
N ASP A 2 -8.70 -2.26 6.35
CA ASP A 2 -8.58 -1.16 7.29
C ASP A 2 -9.45 0.01 6.89
N ARG A 3 -9.84 0.76 7.88
CA ARG A 3 -10.59 1.97 7.65
C ARG A 3 -9.83 3.11 8.29
N ALA A 4 -9.46 4.07 7.50
CA ALA A 4 -8.79 5.25 8.01
C ALA A 4 -9.82 6.21 8.58
N ALA A 5 -9.56 6.72 9.77
CA ALA A 5 -10.43 7.68 10.38
C ALA A 5 -10.30 9.02 9.70
N GLY A 6 -11.35 9.80 9.77
CA GLY A 6 -11.46 11.01 9.00
C GLY A 6 -10.68 12.18 9.55
N ASN A 7 -9.39 12.12 9.51
CA ASN A 7 -8.55 13.26 9.87
C ASN A 7 -7.38 13.30 8.89
N PRO A 8 -7.26 14.37 8.09
CA PRO A 8 -6.24 14.41 7.04
C PRO A 8 -4.82 14.28 7.56
N SER A 9 -4.57 14.62 8.82
CA SER A 9 -3.24 14.49 9.38
C SER A 9 -2.95 13.08 9.89
N ASN A 10 -3.95 12.23 9.97
CA ASN A 10 -3.75 10.86 10.45
C ASN A 10 -3.16 9.99 9.37
N ILE A 11 -2.21 9.18 9.79
CA ILE A 11 -1.62 8.17 8.93
C ILE A 11 -1.89 6.83 9.57
N ALA A 12 -2.43 5.90 8.80
CA ALA A 12 -2.75 4.58 9.29
C ALA A 12 -1.98 3.53 8.52
N THR A 13 -1.64 2.44 9.20
CA THR A 13 -1.05 1.30 8.53
C THR A 13 -2.16 0.55 7.80
N ILE A 14 -1.99 0.41 6.50
CA ILE A 14 -2.95 -0.27 5.65
C ILE A 14 -2.66 -1.76 5.63
N ASP A 15 -1.40 -2.11 5.53
CA ASP A 15 -0.96 -3.49 5.49
C ASP A 15 0.50 -3.56 5.90
N SER A 16 0.93 -4.74 6.32
CA SER A 16 2.33 -4.95 6.66
C SER A 16 2.74 -6.37 6.32
N PHE A 17 4.03 -6.56 6.14
CA PHE A 17 4.59 -7.89 5.95
C PHE A 17 5.96 -7.96 6.60
N ASN A 18 6.39 -9.18 6.90
CA ASN A 18 7.63 -9.39 7.63
C ASN A 18 8.82 -9.23 6.69
N LYS A 19 9.77 -8.40 7.08
CA LYS A 19 10.91 -8.08 6.22
C LYS A 19 11.90 -9.23 6.11
N THR A 20 11.87 -10.18 7.03
CA THR A 20 12.81 -11.29 6.99
C THR A 20 12.35 -12.40 6.06
N THR A 21 11.07 -12.45 5.74
CA THR A 21 10.51 -13.50 4.89
C THR A 21 10.14 -13.01 3.51
N HIS A 22 9.82 -11.73 3.36
CA HIS A 22 9.38 -11.21 2.08
C HIS A 22 10.15 -9.95 1.73
N ARG A 23 10.50 -9.84 0.46
CA ARG A 23 11.29 -8.72 -0.05
C ARG A 23 10.41 -7.58 -0.51
N SER A 24 9.28 -7.91 -1.09
CA SER A 24 8.43 -6.88 -1.68
C SER A 24 6.99 -7.34 -1.75
N ALA A 25 6.12 -6.40 -2.06
CA ALA A 25 4.70 -6.69 -2.22
C ALA A 25 4.15 -5.83 -3.35
N VAL A 26 3.19 -6.39 -4.05
CA VAL A 26 2.41 -5.66 -5.05
C VAL A 26 0.99 -5.59 -4.53
N TYR A 27 0.44 -4.40 -4.51
CA TYR A 27 -0.92 -4.16 -4.02
C TYR A 27 -1.81 -3.64 -5.12
N ASN A 28 -2.99 -4.19 -5.23
CA ASN A 28 -4.09 -3.56 -5.94
C ASN A 28 -4.99 -2.95 -4.88
N ILE A 29 -5.27 -1.67 -5.01
CA ILE A 29 -5.88 -0.89 -3.94
C ILE A 29 -7.16 -0.25 -4.45
N SER A 30 -8.21 -0.34 -3.64
CA SER A 30 -9.47 0.34 -3.90
C SER A 30 -9.81 1.18 -2.69
N VAL A 31 -10.12 2.44 -2.91
CA VAL A 31 -10.46 3.39 -1.86
C VAL A 31 -11.85 3.92 -2.13
N SER A 32 -12.67 3.98 -1.10
CA SER A 32 -13.94 4.66 -1.22
C SER A 32 -14.09 5.65 -0.07
N ASP A 33 -14.63 6.81 -0.40
CA ASP A 33 -14.95 7.85 0.54
C ASP A 33 -16.46 7.83 0.66
N ALA A 34 -16.96 7.17 1.70
CA ALA A 34 -18.40 6.99 1.89
C ALA A 34 -18.97 8.27 2.47
N ASN A 35 -19.22 9.22 1.62
CA ASN A 35 -19.61 10.54 2.04
C ASN A 35 -21.12 10.65 2.17
N SER A 36 -21.60 10.54 3.39
CA SER A 36 -22.95 10.92 3.80
C SER A 36 -24.07 10.42 2.91
N GLY A 37 -24.06 9.16 2.60
CA GLY A 37 -25.21 8.51 2.00
C GLY A 37 -25.46 8.82 0.55
N THR A 38 -24.58 9.56 -0.09
CA THR A 38 -24.67 9.77 -1.52
C THR A 38 -23.62 8.93 -2.19
N LEU A 39 -23.52 9.07 -3.51
CA LEU A 39 -22.42 8.46 -4.22
C LEU A 39 -21.14 9.06 -3.69
N GLY A 40 -20.31 8.26 -3.14
CA GLY A 40 -19.03 8.75 -2.65
C GLY A 40 -18.03 8.96 -3.77
N ASN A 41 -16.82 9.19 -3.38
CA ASN A 41 -15.70 9.25 -4.30
C ASN A 41 -14.96 7.92 -4.28
N PHE A 42 -14.37 7.56 -5.40
CA PHE A 42 -13.71 6.28 -5.55
C PHE A 42 -12.37 6.46 -6.20
N GLU A 43 -11.44 5.61 -5.82
CA GLU A 43 -10.10 5.65 -6.37
C GLU A 43 -9.55 4.25 -6.42
N THR A 44 -8.85 3.92 -7.50
CA THR A 44 -8.11 2.66 -7.59
C THR A 44 -6.70 2.94 -8.05
N LEU A 45 -5.77 2.11 -7.61
CA LEU A 45 -4.37 2.26 -8.01
C LEU A 45 -3.63 0.99 -7.69
N GLU A 46 -2.41 0.91 -8.19
CA GLU A 46 -1.48 -0.13 -7.79
C GLU A 46 -0.34 0.51 -7.02
N ALA A 47 0.22 -0.26 -6.10
CA ALA A 47 1.40 0.16 -5.37
C ALA A 47 2.37 -1.00 -5.29
N ARG A 48 3.66 -0.68 -5.37
CA ARG A 48 4.71 -1.65 -5.14
C ARG A 48 5.56 -1.17 -3.99
N VAL A 49 5.83 -2.07 -3.06
CA VAL A 49 6.62 -1.78 -1.88
C VAL A 49 7.80 -2.72 -1.84
N THR A 50 8.98 -2.19 -1.60
CA THR A 50 10.15 -2.99 -1.35
C THR A 50 10.93 -2.41 -0.18
N HIS A 51 11.91 -3.13 0.31
CA HIS A 51 12.72 -2.66 1.41
C HIS A 51 14.15 -3.15 1.25
N ASP A 52 15.06 -2.52 1.97
CA ASP A 52 16.46 -2.94 2.02
C ASP A 52 16.85 -3.44 3.42
N GLY A 53 15.87 -3.71 4.26
CA GLY A 53 16.09 -4.14 5.64
C GLY A 53 16.02 -3.00 6.64
N THR A 54 16.26 -1.80 6.21
CA THR A 54 16.26 -0.61 7.06
C THR A 54 15.19 0.38 6.64
N ASP A 55 15.09 0.61 5.34
CA ASP A 55 14.13 1.56 4.78
C ASP A 55 13.23 0.85 3.80
N ALA A 56 12.04 1.39 3.62
CA ALA A 56 11.09 0.87 2.66
C ALA A 56 10.77 1.95 1.64
N TYR A 57 10.38 1.50 0.47
CA TYR A 57 10.13 2.37 -0.68
C TYR A 57 8.83 1.95 -1.34
N VAL A 58 8.06 2.93 -1.78
CA VAL A 58 6.78 2.65 -2.44
C VAL A 58 6.68 3.45 -3.72
N SER A 59 6.17 2.81 -4.76
CA SER A 59 5.77 3.47 -6.00
C SER A 59 4.30 3.21 -6.22
N THR A 60 3.59 4.23 -6.65
CA THR A 60 2.18 4.08 -6.99
C THR A 60 2.00 4.40 -8.46
N PHE A 61 1.07 3.71 -9.09
CA PHE A 61 0.81 3.92 -10.51
C PHE A 61 -0.59 3.44 -10.85
N GLY A 62 -1.04 3.84 -12.03
CA GLY A 62 -2.36 3.45 -12.49
C GLY A 62 -3.50 4.08 -11.71
N ARG A 63 -3.26 5.25 -11.12
CA ARG A 63 -4.28 5.88 -10.28
C ARG A 63 -5.43 6.38 -11.13
N THR A 64 -6.61 5.94 -10.76
CA THR A 64 -7.86 6.35 -11.40
C THR A 64 -8.80 6.76 -10.29
N ASN A 65 -9.25 8.00 -10.32
CA ASN A 65 -10.11 8.49 -9.25
C ASN A 65 -11.25 9.33 -9.81
N SER A 66 -12.36 9.29 -9.10
CA SER A 66 -13.52 10.07 -9.49
C SER A 66 -13.39 11.55 -9.11
N PRO A 67 -12.74 11.91 -7.99
CA PRO A 67 -12.52 13.33 -7.73
C PRO A 67 -11.29 13.83 -8.49
N ASP A 68 -11.10 15.14 -8.45
CA ASP A 68 -9.98 15.75 -9.15
C ASP A 68 -8.66 15.57 -8.39
N SER A 69 -8.71 15.16 -7.15
CA SER A 69 -7.52 15.01 -6.34
C SER A 69 -7.49 13.63 -5.71
N ASP A 70 -6.32 13.24 -5.28
CA ASP A 70 -6.12 11.92 -4.69
C ASP A 70 -6.82 11.82 -3.35
N LEU A 71 -7.43 10.66 -3.08
CA LEU A 71 -8.10 10.41 -1.82
C LEU A 71 -7.11 10.01 -0.73
N VAL A 72 -6.05 9.29 -1.09
CA VAL A 72 -5.09 8.77 -0.13
C VAL A 72 -3.70 8.94 -0.69
N THR A 73 -2.78 9.35 0.15
CA THR A 73 -1.35 9.38 -0.17
C THR A 73 -0.69 8.20 0.54
N PHE A 74 0.08 7.43 -0.18
CA PHE A 74 0.70 6.23 0.37
C PHE A 74 2.17 6.42 0.62
N THR A 75 2.64 5.88 1.73
CA THR A 75 4.06 5.85 2.08
C THR A 75 4.39 4.46 2.60
N ALA A 76 5.66 4.18 2.74
CA ALA A 76 6.11 2.90 3.28
C ALA A 76 7.26 3.13 4.24
N ASP A 77 7.34 2.30 5.27
CA ASP A 77 8.45 2.35 6.20
C ASP A 77 8.72 0.97 6.78
N VAL A 78 9.80 0.87 7.53
CA VAL A 78 10.13 -0.33 8.28
C VAL A 78 10.00 0.02 9.75
N SER A 79 9.24 -0.80 10.46
CA SER A 79 9.06 -0.65 11.90
C SER A 79 9.33 -2.00 12.54
N GLY A 80 10.43 -2.12 13.27
CA GLY A 80 10.82 -3.43 13.81
C GLY A 80 11.11 -4.40 12.67
N ASN A 81 10.38 -5.51 12.65
CA ASN A 81 10.49 -6.49 11.58
C ASN A 81 9.42 -6.33 10.50
N ASP A 82 8.62 -5.29 10.59
CA ASP A 82 7.51 -5.11 9.66
C ASP A 82 7.80 -4.04 8.64
N VAL A 83 7.50 -4.35 7.40
CA VAL A 83 7.45 -3.38 6.31
C VAL A 83 5.99 -2.95 6.21
N ARG A 84 5.74 -1.65 6.35
CA ARG A 84 4.38 -1.16 6.42
C ARG A 84 4.04 -0.31 5.21
N LEU A 85 2.87 -0.60 4.64
CA LEU A 85 2.24 0.31 3.69
C LEU A 85 1.32 1.20 4.49
N ARG A 86 1.52 2.51 4.41
CA ARG A 86 0.78 3.46 5.19
C ARG A 86 0.03 4.41 4.29
N GLY A 87 -1.12 4.85 4.73
CA GLY A 87 -1.94 5.77 3.96
C GLY A 87 -2.35 6.96 4.81
N GLN A 88 -2.37 8.12 4.16
CA GLN A 88 -2.86 9.35 4.76
C GLN A 88 -4.03 9.84 3.94
N ILE A 89 -5.19 9.99 4.56
CA ILE A 89 -6.39 10.42 3.84
C ILE A 89 -6.36 11.93 3.64
N SER A 90 -6.99 12.37 2.55
CA SER A 90 -6.93 13.77 2.15
C SER A 90 -8.06 14.62 2.71
N THR A 91 -9.07 14.00 3.31
CA THR A 91 -10.22 14.74 3.85
C THR A 91 -10.50 14.24 5.26
N SER A 92 -11.49 14.83 5.91
CA SER A 92 -11.90 14.38 7.23
C SER A 92 -12.97 13.30 7.18
N ASN A 93 -13.35 12.85 6.01
CA ASN A 93 -14.34 11.78 5.88
C ASN A 93 -13.70 10.43 6.15
N THR A 94 -14.54 9.48 6.57
CA THR A 94 -14.07 8.12 6.73
C THR A 94 -13.86 7.48 5.37
N HIS A 95 -12.69 6.88 5.19
CA HIS A 95 -12.34 6.18 3.96
C HIS A 95 -12.25 4.70 4.22
N GLU A 96 -12.66 3.93 3.24
CA GLU A 96 -12.55 2.49 3.29
C GLU A 96 -11.53 2.05 2.26
N ILE A 97 -10.53 1.33 2.69
CA ILE A 97 -9.42 0.94 1.82
C ILE A 97 -9.35 -0.58 1.79
N THR A 98 -9.46 -1.13 0.59
CA THR A 98 -9.38 -2.57 0.38
C THR A 98 -8.17 -2.85 -0.47
N VAL A 99 -7.37 -3.84 -0.07
CA VAL A 99 -6.19 -4.19 -0.83
C VAL A 99 -6.20 -5.68 -1.14
N VAL A 100 -5.68 -6.00 -2.32
CA VAL A 100 -5.33 -7.36 -2.70
C VAL A 100 -3.82 -7.35 -2.91
N ARG A 101 -3.12 -8.25 -2.24
CA ARG A 101 -1.66 -8.21 -2.27
C ARG A 101 -1.07 -9.49 -2.80
N ARG A 102 0.11 -9.36 -3.36
CA ARG A 102 0.96 -10.47 -3.73
C ARG A 102 2.33 -10.21 -3.15
N LEU A 103 2.82 -11.12 -2.33
CA LEU A 103 4.10 -10.99 -1.67
C LEU A 103 5.16 -11.74 -2.45
N ILE A 104 6.36 -11.18 -2.45
CA ILE A 104 7.52 -11.80 -3.08
C ILE A 104 8.52 -12.11 -1.99
N GLU A 105 8.90 -13.37 -1.91
CA GLU A 105 9.76 -13.84 -0.83
C GLU A 105 11.18 -13.33 -1.00
N VAL A 106 11.89 -13.30 0.11
CA VAL A 106 13.31 -13.05 0.09
C VAL A 106 13.96 -14.16 -0.72
N SER A 107 14.84 -13.76 -1.64
CA SER A 107 15.39 -14.73 -2.58
C SER A 107 16.28 -15.74 -1.88
N VAL A 108 16.30 -16.94 -2.42
CA VAL A 108 17.25 -17.95 -2.04
C VAL A 108 18.58 -17.58 -2.66
N SER A 109 19.65 -17.82 -1.92
CA SER A 109 20.99 -17.52 -2.41
C SER A 109 21.45 -18.64 -3.33
N TYR A 110 21.79 -18.29 -4.55
CA TYR A 110 22.33 -19.24 -5.51
C TYR A 110 23.71 -18.82 -5.91
N THR A 111 24.60 -19.77 -6.02
CA THR A 111 25.93 -19.51 -6.52
C THR A 111 25.87 -19.07 -7.97
N HIS A 112 25.03 -19.72 -8.73
CA HIS A 112 24.82 -19.37 -10.13
C HIS A 112 23.37 -19.19 -10.34
N LEU A 113 22.96 -17.99 -10.64
CA LEU A 113 21.60 -17.75 -11.01
C LEU A 113 21.46 -17.89 -12.49
N ARG A 114 20.78 -18.97 -12.95
CA ARG A 114 20.45 -19.10 -14.30
C ARG A 114 19.12 -18.68 -14.44
N ALA A 115 19.01 -17.98 -15.29
CA ALA A 115 17.68 -17.53 -15.45
C ALA A 115 16.77 -18.69 -15.66
N HIS A 116 16.81 -19.18 -15.26
CA HIS A 116 16.19 -20.03 -15.26
C HIS A 116 15.43 -20.18 -15.84
N GLU A 117 16.03 -20.22 -15.90
CA GLU A 117 15.73 -20.44 -16.14
C GLU A 117 14.84 -20.76 -15.95
N THR A 118 14.47 -20.56 -16.13
CA THR A 118 13.73 -20.91 -15.91
C THR A 118 13.31 -20.97 -16.23
#